data_f74f5a1c99748b76cbd1e1d82b23389b
#
_entry.id   f74f5a1c99748b76cbd1e1d82b23389b
#
_cell.length_a   1.000
_cell.length_b   1.000
_cell.length_c   1.000
_cell.angle_alpha   90.00
_cell.angle_beta   90.00
_cell.angle_gamma   90.00
#
_symmetry.space_group_name_H-M   'P 1'
#
loop_
_entity.id
_entity.type
_entity.pdbx_description
1 polymer ?
#
loop_
_entity_poly.entity_id
_entity_poly.type
_entity_poly.pdbx_seq_one_letter_code
_entity_poly.pdbx_strand_id
1 'polypeptide(L)'
;MFKGKRQKRKSAETQRMFSFQWAGEEIEVTGAMLLQYLECAFNGEYYELPYSIDAHAKYYYSLLYIRSALQAKANILTSCYQPHPLLSRQEFSKLIMDYLWFGNAYLERSYARSGKLLALRHSPAKFTRRSRDNRYRFIIRDRDFFSGYAIHDFPKGSIFHLFEPDVNQEIYGVPEWLPAIQSALLNEAATKFRLRYYRNGSHAGYIMYLTDANINEADIDTLQEQLKLSKGPGNFRNLLLYAPNGKPDGIKLLPISEVAAKDEFFNIKAVSRDDQLAACRVPPNLIGIVPTNSSGFGSISDAAKVFARNEVRPLQDRFLQINDWLGEPVIAFEGYEIAALDPN
;
A
#
# COMPACT_ATOMS: atom_id res chain seq x y z
N MET A 1 18.44 78.73 -10.67
CA MET A 1 19.31 78.16 -9.65
C MET A 1 18.45 77.21 -8.79
N PHE A 2 18.29 75.94 -9.20
CA PHE A 2 17.50 74.96 -8.48
C PHE A 2 18.44 73.89 -7.88
N LYS A 3 18.57 73.90 -6.58
CA LYS A 3 19.30 72.83 -5.81
C LYS A 3 18.41 71.61 -5.66
N GLY A 4 18.71 70.57 -6.39
CA GLY A 4 18.08 69.24 -6.20
C GLY A 4 18.63 68.56 -4.95
N LYS A 5 17.76 68.28 -3.99
CA LYS A 5 18.08 67.44 -2.83
C LYS A 5 18.13 65.97 -3.30
N ARG A 6 19.33 65.36 -3.22
CA ARG A 6 19.50 63.90 -3.35
C ARG A 6 18.90 63.25 -2.11
N GLN A 7 17.75 62.59 -2.25
CA GLN A 7 17.25 61.61 -1.29
C GLN A 7 18.13 60.35 -1.33
N LYS A 8 18.80 60.06 -0.22
CA LYS A 8 19.41 58.75 0.00
C LYS A 8 18.32 57.72 0.08
N ARG A 9 18.24 56.82 -0.92
CA ARG A 9 17.49 55.57 -0.83
C ARG A 9 18.07 54.74 0.30
N LYS A 10 17.30 54.50 1.37
CA LYS A 10 17.57 53.45 2.36
C LYS A 10 17.53 52.12 1.61
N SER A 11 18.61 51.36 1.66
CA SER A 11 18.63 49.97 1.19
C SER A 11 17.59 49.19 1.98
N ALA A 12 16.63 48.61 1.28
CA ALA A 12 15.72 47.64 1.88
C ALA A 12 16.56 46.45 2.34
N GLU A 13 16.59 46.22 3.64
CA GLU A 13 17.13 44.95 4.19
C GLU A 13 16.34 43.81 3.59
N THR A 14 17.00 43.06 2.74
CA THR A 14 16.40 41.85 2.11
C THR A 14 16.36 40.74 3.16
N GLN A 15 15.19 40.49 3.72
CA GLN A 15 14.98 39.29 4.53
C GLN A 15 15.15 38.06 3.64
N ARG A 16 16.19 37.28 3.87
CA ARG A 16 16.39 36.01 3.21
C ARG A 16 15.77 34.91 4.05
N MET A 17 14.75 34.25 3.51
CA MET A 17 14.14 33.07 4.10
C MET A 17 14.70 31.82 3.42
N PHE A 18 15.36 30.97 4.17
CA PHE A 18 15.88 29.70 3.68
C PHE A 18 14.98 28.56 4.17
N SER A 19 14.35 27.85 3.26
CA SER A 19 13.65 26.62 3.58
C SER A 19 14.50 25.42 3.18
N PHE A 20 14.70 24.51 4.11
CA PHE A 20 15.33 23.23 3.81
C PHE A 20 14.24 22.26 3.36
N GLN A 21 14.04 22.17 2.06
CA GLN A 21 13.10 21.23 1.47
C GLN A 21 13.75 19.85 1.43
N TRP A 22 13.16 18.88 2.11
CA TRP A 22 13.46 17.48 1.88
C TRP A 22 12.82 17.09 0.55
N ALA A 23 13.63 16.56 -0.37
CA ALA A 23 13.10 15.87 -1.54
C ALA A 23 12.37 14.61 -1.07
N GLY A 24 11.10 14.76 -0.75
CA GLY A 24 10.17 13.68 -0.49
C GLY A 24 9.22 13.65 -1.68
N GLU A 25 9.09 12.51 -2.34
CA GLU A 25 7.99 12.28 -3.25
C GLU A 25 6.70 12.66 -2.52
N GLU A 26 6.02 13.68 -2.99
CA GLU A 26 4.67 14.00 -2.57
C GLU A 26 3.82 12.77 -2.91
N ILE A 27 3.32 12.12 -1.88
CA ILE A 27 2.25 11.15 -2.07
C ILE A 27 1.02 12.00 -2.31
N GLU A 28 0.76 12.36 -3.55
CA GLU A 28 -0.55 12.84 -3.96
C GLU A 28 -1.54 11.69 -3.74
N VAL A 29 -2.15 11.68 -2.57
CA VAL A 29 -3.38 10.94 -2.35
C VAL A 29 -4.48 11.73 -3.05
N THR A 30 -4.47 11.70 -4.36
CA THR A 30 -5.55 12.30 -5.13
C THR A 30 -6.78 11.41 -4.96
N GLY A 31 -7.85 11.99 -4.41
CA GLY A 31 -9.19 11.38 -4.43
C GLY A 31 -9.63 10.96 -5.84
N ALA A 32 -8.97 11.47 -6.88
CA ALA A 32 -9.12 11.06 -8.28
C ALA A 32 -8.79 9.57 -8.51
N MET A 33 -7.88 8.96 -7.76
CA MET A 33 -7.63 7.51 -7.85
C MET A 33 -8.80 6.66 -7.37
N LEU A 34 -9.61 7.16 -6.43
CA LEU A 34 -10.80 6.50 -5.92
C LEU A 34 -12.04 6.75 -6.76
N LEU A 35 -12.07 7.87 -7.50
CA LEU A 35 -13.21 8.28 -8.30
C LEU A 35 -13.12 7.84 -9.77
N GLN A 36 -12.02 7.26 -10.18
CA GLN A 36 -11.87 6.65 -11.52
C GLN A 36 -12.47 5.24 -11.59
N TYR A 37 -13.53 4.97 -10.84
CA TYR A 37 -14.45 3.85 -11.10
C TYR A 37 -15.27 4.14 -12.36
N LEU A 38 -14.56 4.39 -13.42
CA LEU A 38 -15.19 4.57 -14.72
C LEU A 38 -15.39 3.20 -15.33
N GLU A 39 -16.40 3.12 -16.18
CA GLU A 39 -16.67 1.96 -17.01
C GLU A 39 -15.37 1.46 -17.67
N CYS A 40 -15.20 0.14 -17.71
CA CYS A 40 -14.04 -0.46 -18.33
C CYS A 40 -14.01 -0.14 -19.82
N ALA A 41 -13.23 0.83 -20.22
CA ALA A 41 -13.13 1.23 -21.63
C ALA A 41 -12.47 0.12 -22.46
N PHE A 42 -13.01 -0.12 -23.66
CA PHE A 42 -12.41 -1.02 -24.63
C PHE A 42 -11.43 -0.24 -25.51
N ASN A 43 -10.14 -0.59 -25.45
CA ASN A 43 -9.07 0.11 -26.20
C ASN A 43 -8.87 -0.39 -27.65
N GLY A 44 -9.75 -1.26 -28.16
CA GLY A 44 -9.65 -1.89 -29.47
C GLY A 44 -9.14 -3.34 -29.41
N GLU A 45 -8.45 -3.72 -28.34
CA GLU A 45 -7.87 -5.05 -28.16
C GLU A 45 -8.41 -5.76 -26.92
N TYR A 46 -8.53 -5.06 -25.79
CA TYR A 46 -9.03 -5.57 -24.52
C TYR A 46 -9.71 -4.46 -23.73
N TYR A 47 -10.41 -4.83 -22.66
CA TYR A 47 -10.98 -3.89 -21.72
C TYR A 47 -9.90 -3.43 -20.73
N GLU A 48 -9.79 -2.11 -20.54
CA GLU A 48 -8.93 -1.54 -19.50
C GLU A 48 -9.49 -1.83 -18.11
N LEU A 49 -8.59 -1.99 -17.15
CA LEU A 49 -9.00 -2.17 -15.75
C LEU A 49 -9.53 -0.85 -15.18
N PRO A 50 -10.51 -0.89 -14.27
CA PRO A 50 -11.07 0.31 -13.65
C PRO A 50 -10.10 1.01 -12.69
N TYR A 51 -8.94 0.43 -12.45
CA TYR A 51 -7.89 0.96 -11.58
C TYR A 51 -6.50 0.63 -12.13
N SER A 52 -5.49 1.39 -11.67
CA SER A 52 -4.10 1.13 -12.06
C SER A 52 -3.57 -0.15 -11.40
N ILE A 53 -3.41 -1.20 -12.18
CA ILE A 53 -2.91 -2.50 -11.68
C ILE A 53 -1.45 -2.43 -11.23
N ASP A 54 -0.64 -1.57 -11.84
CA ASP A 54 0.75 -1.36 -11.44
C ASP A 54 0.85 -0.65 -10.10
N ALA A 55 -0.04 0.31 -9.82
CA ALA A 55 -0.15 0.93 -8.50
C ALA A 55 -0.57 -0.12 -7.45
N HIS A 56 -1.58 -0.96 -7.73
CA HIS A 56 -2.00 -2.03 -6.83
C HIS A 56 -0.88 -3.04 -6.56
N ALA A 57 -0.10 -3.41 -7.59
CA ALA A 57 1.05 -4.29 -7.41
C ALA A 57 2.15 -3.67 -6.53
N LYS A 58 2.36 -2.36 -6.58
CA LYS A 58 3.28 -1.65 -5.68
C LYS A 58 2.74 -1.59 -4.25
N TYR A 59 1.44 -1.37 -4.07
CA TYR A 59 0.80 -1.36 -2.76
C TYR A 59 0.95 -2.67 -1.99
N TYR A 60 1.11 -3.80 -2.66
CA TYR A 60 1.39 -5.09 -2.03
C TYR A 60 2.59 -5.06 -1.07
N TYR A 61 3.57 -4.19 -1.33
CA TYR A 61 4.76 -4.06 -0.49
C TYR A 61 4.67 -2.94 0.56
N SER A 62 3.72 -2.02 0.43
CA SER A 62 3.59 -0.86 1.31
C SER A 62 2.42 -0.94 2.29
N LEU A 63 1.32 -1.61 1.92
CA LEU A 63 0.11 -1.70 2.74
C LEU A 63 0.18 -2.90 3.71
N LEU A 64 0.89 -2.71 4.81
CA LEU A 64 1.25 -3.76 5.76
C LEU A 64 0.06 -4.59 6.27
N TYR A 65 -0.98 -3.93 6.78
CA TYR A 65 -2.09 -4.60 7.45
C TYR A 65 -3.05 -5.26 6.48
N ILE A 66 -3.34 -4.63 5.35
CA ILE A 66 -4.12 -5.23 4.26
C ILE A 66 -3.44 -6.50 3.77
N ARG A 67 -2.14 -6.43 3.44
CA ARG A 67 -1.38 -7.59 3.00
C ARG A 67 -1.39 -8.72 4.03
N SER A 68 -1.18 -8.39 5.29
CA SER A 68 -1.17 -9.38 6.39
C SER A 68 -2.54 -10.06 6.53
N ALA A 69 -3.63 -9.29 6.49
CA ALA A 69 -4.99 -9.80 6.58
C ALA A 69 -5.34 -10.72 5.41
N LEU A 70 -5.05 -10.31 4.18
CA LEU A 70 -5.33 -11.11 2.98
C LEU A 70 -4.43 -12.35 2.92
N GLN A 71 -3.19 -12.27 3.38
CA GLN A 71 -2.32 -13.43 3.49
C GLN A 71 -2.85 -14.45 4.51
N ALA A 72 -3.41 -13.99 5.63
CA ALA A 72 -4.06 -14.88 6.61
C ALA A 72 -5.28 -15.59 6.00
N LYS A 73 -6.16 -14.87 5.28
CA LYS A 73 -7.26 -15.48 4.51
C LYS A 73 -6.74 -16.51 3.51
N ALA A 74 -5.72 -16.17 2.73
CA ALA A 74 -5.15 -17.07 1.72
C ALA A 74 -4.53 -18.33 2.33
N ASN A 75 -3.84 -18.20 3.47
CA ASN A 75 -3.27 -19.33 4.18
C ASN A 75 -4.36 -20.30 4.68
N ILE A 76 -5.43 -19.77 5.26
CA ILE A 76 -6.55 -20.57 5.74
C ILE A 76 -7.23 -21.31 4.56
N LEU A 77 -7.56 -20.61 3.49
CA LEU A 77 -8.17 -21.22 2.30
C LEU A 77 -7.26 -22.28 1.68
N THR A 78 -5.96 -22.00 1.60
CA THR A 78 -4.97 -22.95 1.05
C THR A 78 -4.80 -24.17 1.96
N SER A 79 -4.88 -24.02 3.28
CA SER A 79 -4.77 -25.15 4.23
C SER A 79 -5.99 -26.08 4.13
N CYS A 80 -7.18 -25.52 3.97
CA CYS A 80 -8.41 -26.28 3.80
C CYS A 80 -8.54 -26.95 2.41
N TYR A 81 -7.77 -26.50 1.42
CA TYR A 81 -7.85 -27.04 0.06
C TYR A 81 -7.29 -28.46 -0.04
N GLN A 82 -8.07 -29.38 -0.59
CA GLN A 82 -7.64 -30.74 -0.95
C GLN A 82 -6.97 -30.70 -2.33
N PRO A 83 -5.65 -30.98 -2.44
CA PRO A 83 -4.96 -30.96 -3.71
C PRO A 83 -5.52 -31.99 -4.71
N HIS A 84 -5.65 -31.57 -5.97
CA HIS A 84 -6.09 -32.44 -7.06
C HIS A 84 -4.95 -32.59 -8.09
N PRO A 85 -4.86 -33.76 -8.80
CA PRO A 85 -3.81 -33.95 -9.83
C PRO A 85 -3.78 -32.86 -10.92
N LEU A 86 -4.92 -32.25 -11.24
CA LEU A 86 -5.01 -31.16 -12.22
C LEU A 86 -4.67 -29.79 -11.64
N LEU A 87 -4.76 -29.58 -10.32
CA LEU A 87 -4.54 -28.29 -9.68
C LEU A 87 -3.72 -28.47 -8.40
N SER A 88 -2.47 -28.07 -8.45
CA SER A 88 -1.60 -28.15 -7.29
C SER A 88 -1.98 -27.09 -6.23
N ARG A 89 -1.63 -27.36 -4.96
CA ARG A 89 -1.83 -26.42 -3.86
C ARG A 89 -1.14 -25.07 -4.13
N GLN A 90 0.01 -25.08 -4.80
CA GLN A 90 0.73 -23.88 -5.16
C GLN A 90 -0.02 -23.02 -6.19
N GLU A 91 -0.56 -23.64 -7.24
CA GLU A 91 -1.35 -22.90 -8.24
C GLU A 91 -2.64 -22.35 -7.64
N PHE A 92 -3.28 -23.12 -6.76
CA PHE A 92 -4.47 -22.67 -6.04
C PHE A 92 -4.16 -21.51 -5.09
N SER A 93 -3.05 -21.54 -4.36
CA SER A 93 -2.61 -20.43 -3.49
C SER A 93 -2.37 -19.14 -4.27
N LYS A 94 -1.77 -19.22 -5.46
CA LYS A 94 -1.60 -18.05 -6.34
C LYS A 94 -2.95 -17.50 -6.80
N LEU A 95 -3.87 -18.36 -7.16
CA LEU A 95 -5.23 -17.98 -7.58
C LEU A 95 -5.98 -17.25 -6.48
N ILE A 96 -5.90 -17.74 -5.23
CA ILE A 96 -6.50 -17.10 -4.06
C ILE A 96 -5.90 -15.69 -3.86
N MET A 97 -4.57 -15.57 -3.90
CA MET A 97 -3.92 -14.27 -3.67
C MET A 97 -4.30 -13.24 -4.72
N ASP A 98 -4.39 -13.63 -5.99
CA ASP A 98 -4.84 -12.71 -7.05
C ASP A 98 -6.29 -12.29 -6.86
N TYR A 99 -7.17 -13.22 -6.48
CA TYR A 99 -8.55 -12.90 -6.19
C TYR A 99 -8.69 -11.90 -5.03
N LEU A 100 -8.02 -12.17 -3.91
CA LEU A 100 -8.10 -11.33 -2.72
C LEU A 100 -7.44 -9.97 -2.93
N TRP A 101 -6.33 -9.92 -3.68
CA TRP A 101 -5.55 -8.68 -3.86
C TRP A 101 -6.09 -7.80 -4.99
N PHE A 102 -6.43 -8.40 -6.13
CA PHE A 102 -6.86 -7.67 -7.33
C PHE A 102 -8.38 -7.74 -7.56
N GLY A 103 -9.13 -8.50 -6.77
CA GLY A 103 -10.54 -8.77 -7.03
C GLY A 103 -10.77 -9.63 -8.28
N ASN A 104 -9.71 -10.15 -8.89
CA ASN A 104 -9.75 -10.91 -10.15
C ASN A 104 -8.75 -12.06 -10.09
N ALA A 105 -9.16 -13.24 -10.50
CA ALA A 105 -8.30 -14.41 -10.62
C ALA A 105 -8.60 -15.19 -11.90
N TYR A 106 -7.57 -15.73 -12.52
CA TYR A 106 -7.67 -16.40 -13.79
C TYR A 106 -7.03 -17.78 -13.73
N LEU A 107 -7.75 -18.78 -14.21
CA LEU A 107 -7.29 -20.16 -14.26
C LEU A 107 -7.37 -20.69 -15.71
N GLU A 108 -6.25 -21.19 -16.21
CA GLU A 108 -6.13 -21.70 -17.58
C GLU A 108 -6.23 -23.22 -17.62
N ARG A 109 -6.99 -23.76 -18.58
CA ARG A 109 -6.95 -25.18 -18.97
C ARG A 109 -5.77 -25.44 -19.89
N SER A 110 -4.83 -26.24 -19.45
CA SER A 110 -3.69 -26.70 -20.25
C SER A 110 -3.95 -28.08 -20.82
N TYR A 111 -3.92 -28.21 -22.15
CA TYR A 111 -4.25 -29.47 -22.86
C TYR A 111 -3.02 -30.10 -23.48
N ALA A 112 -3.03 -31.43 -23.52
CA ALA A 112 -2.12 -32.20 -24.38
C ALA A 112 -2.48 -32.03 -25.86
N ARG A 113 -1.57 -32.36 -26.75
CA ARG A 113 -1.86 -32.44 -28.20
C ARG A 113 -2.99 -33.41 -28.56
N SER A 114 -3.25 -34.39 -27.72
CA SER A 114 -4.38 -35.33 -27.86
C SER A 114 -5.74 -34.75 -27.46
N GLY A 115 -5.80 -33.50 -26.97
CA GLY A 115 -7.01 -32.87 -26.44
C GLY A 115 -7.33 -33.23 -24.99
N LYS A 116 -6.52 -34.07 -24.32
CA LYS A 116 -6.72 -34.40 -22.90
C LYS A 116 -6.30 -33.20 -22.01
N LEU A 117 -7.12 -32.84 -21.02
CA LEU A 117 -6.77 -31.87 -19.99
C LEU A 117 -5.61 -32.41 -19.16
N LEU A 118 -4.51 -31.63 -19.10
CA LEU A 118 -3.29 -32.00 -18.37
C LEU A 118 -3.19 -31.33 -17.01
N ALA A 119 -3.53 -30.07 -16.94
CA ALA A 119 -3.39 -29.28 -15.73
C ALA A 119 -4.21 -27.99 -15.82
N LEU A 120 -4.50 -27.46 -14.67
CA LEU A 120 -5.00 -26.09 -14.48
C LEU A 120 -3.85 -25.22 -14.01
N ARG A 121 -3.65 -24.08 -14.66
CA ARG A 121 -2.55 -23.16 -14.36
C ARG A 121 -3.09 -21.78 -14.03
N HIS A 122 -2.58 -21.21 -12.97
CA HIS A 122 -2.85 -19.83 -12.63
C HIS A 122 -2.28 -18.88 -13.70
N SER A 123 -3.11 -17.98 -14.22
CA SER A 123 -2.68 -16.88 -15.07
C SER A 123 -2.71 -15.59 -14.24
N PRO A 124 -1.55 -14.93 -14.01
CA PRO A 124 -1.48 -13.78 -13.12
C PRO A 124 -2.41 -12.63 -13.53
N ALA A 125 -3.25 -12.17 -12.61
CA ALA A 125 -4.21 -11.11 -12.83
C ALA A 125 -3.55 -9.79 -13.28
N LYS A 126 -2.32 -9.54 -12.82
CA LYS A 126 -1.54 -8.39 -13.26
C LYS A 126 -1.39 -8.30 -14.78
N PHE A 127 -1.28 -9.43 -15.45
CA PHE A 127 -0.99 -9.51 -16.89
C PHE A 127 -2.18 -9.99 -17.73
N THR A 128 -3.23 -10.54 -17.12
CA THR A 128 -4.39 -11.08 -17.84
C THR A 128 -5.44 -9.99 -18.05
N ARG A 129 -5.95 -9.89 -19.27
CA ARG A 129 -7.00 -8.96 -19.66
C ARG A 129 -8.14 -9.67 -20.34
N ARG A 130 -9.37 -9.19 -20.08
CA ARG A 130 -10.56 -9.65 -20.77
C ARG A 130 -10.74 -8.86 -22.07
N SER A 131 -11.02 -9.55 -23.16
CA SER A 131 -11.36 -8.96 -24.45
C SER A 131 -12.82 -9.22 -24.77
N ARG A 132 -13.29 -8.80 -25.97
CA ARG A 132 -14.64 -9.08 -26.44
C ARG A 132 -14.89 -10.58 -26.56
N ASP A 133 -16.14 -10.99 -26.59
CA ASP A 133 -16.59 -12.39 -26.76
C ASP A 133 -16.04 -13.36 -25.72
N ASN A 134 -15.81 -12.88 -24.49
CA ASN A 134 -15.23 -13.68 -23.39
C ASN A 134 -13.88 -14.33 -23.77
N ARG A 135 -13.07 -13.60 -24.55
CA ARG A 135 -11.69 -13.96 -24.82
C ARG A 135 -10.78 -13.30 -23.80
N TYR A 136 -9.61 -13.90 -23.61
CA TYR A 136 -8.60 -13.41 -22.67
C TYR A 136 -7.26 -13.29 -23.36
N ARG A 137 -6.46 -12.36 -22.88
CA ARG A 137 -5.13 -12.04 -23.39
C ARG A 137 -4.15 -11.94 -22.24
N PHE A 138 -2.95 -12.43 -22.45
CA PHE A 138 -1.84 -12.24 -21.53
C PHE A 138 -0.90 -11.19 -22.12
N ILE A 139 -0.66 -10.12 -21.38
CA ILE A 139 0.11 -8.97 -21.81
C ILE A 139 1.42 -8.96 -21.04
N ILE A 140 2.52 -9.22 -21.73
CA ILE A 140 3.86 -9.12 -21.16
C ILE A 140 4.53 -7.89 -21.74
N ARG A 141 5.04 -7.03 -20.87
CA ARG A 141 5.94 -5.98 -21.30
C ARG A 141 7.25 -6.62 -21.72
N ASP A 142 7.59 -6.52 -23.00
CA ASP A 142 8.85 -7.04 -23.50
C ASP A 142 10.01 -6.33 -22.78
N ARG A 143 11.03 -7.10 -22.35
CA ARG A 143 12.20 -6.54 -21.68
C ARG A 143 13.10 -5.75 -22.60
N ASP A 144 13.00 -6.02 -23.91
CA ASP A 144 13.72 -5.28 -24.91
C ASP A 144 13.02 -3.94 -25.17
N PHE A 145 13.70 -2.86 -24.83
CA PHE A 145 13.20 -1.48 -24.83
C PHE A 145 12.58 -1.00 -26.16
N PHE A 146 12.74 -1.79 -27.23
CA PHE A 146 12.31 -1.46 -28.60
C PHE A 146 11.10 -2.24 -29.12
N SER A 147 10.69 -3.33 -28.48
CA SER A 147 9.67 -4.24 -29.03
C SER A 147 8.25 -4.08 -28.47
N GLY A 148 8.03 -3.20 -27.48
CA GLY A 148 6.70 -2.94 -26.94
C GLY A 148 6.15 -4.05 -26.03
N TYR A 149 4.90 -4.44 -26.22
CA TYR A 149 4.24 -5.49 -25.45
C TYR A 149 4.10 -6.76 -26.30
N ALA A 150 4.48 -7.91 -25.73
CA ALA A 150 4.11 -9.19 -26.31
C ALA A 150 2.71 -9.58 -25.79
N ILE A 151 1.80 -9.89 -26.71
CA ILE A 151 0.42 -10.28 -26.41
C ILE A 151 0.27 -11.73 -26.80
N HIS A 152 -0.21 -12.54 -25.84
CA HIS A 152 -0.61 -13.93 -26.09
C HIS A 152 -2.13 -14.06 -25.95
N ASP A 153 -2.80 -14.49 -27.01
CA ASP A 153 -4.23 -14.75 -26.98
C ASP A 153 -4.50 -16.16 -26.49
N PHE A 154 -5.28 -16.30 -25.42
CA PHE A 154 -5.72 -17.60 -24.96
C PHE A 154 -6.81 -18.18 -25.87
N PRO A 155 -6.85 -19.49 -26.10
CA PRO A 155 -7.95 -20.15 -26.80
C PRO A 155 -9.30 -19.81 -26.17
N LYS A 156 -10.33 -19.64 -26.99
CA LYS A 156 -11.67 -19.31 -26.47
C LYS A 156 -12.15 -20.40 -25.49
N GLY A 157 -12.59 -19.98 -24.30
CA GLY A 157 -13.10 -20.88 -23.26
C GLY A 157 -12.02 -21.61 -22.45
N SER A 158 -10.72 -21.36 -22.72
CA SER A 158 -9.63 -21.95 -21.92
C SER A 158 -9.38 -21.26 -20.58
N ILE A 159 -9.88 -20.06 -20.38
CA ILE A 159 -9.71 -19.28 -19.16
C ILE A 159 -11.03 -19.23 -18.38
N PHE A 160 -10.95 -19.55 -17.10
CA PHE A 160 -11.95 -19.22 -16.10
C PHE A 160 -11.56 -17.92 -15.43
N HIS A 161 -12.49 -16.97 -15.34
CA HIS A 161 -12.30 -15.69 -14.67
C HIS A 161 -13.20 -15.63 -13.45
N LEU A 162 -12.62 -15.77 -12.27
CA LEU A 162 -13.28 -15.50 -11.01
C LEU A 162 -13.02 -14.06 -10.62
N PHE A 163 -14.08 -13.31 -10.35
CA PHE A 163 -13.95 -11.90 -9.95
C PHE A 163 -14.87 -11.54 -8.79
N GLU A 164 -14.45 -10.55 -7.99
CA GLU A 164 -15.25 -10.00 -6.91
C GLU A 164 -16.33 -9.10 -7.50
N PRO A 165 -17.62 -9.40 -7.26
CA PRO A 165 -18.70 -8.57 -7.77
C PRO A 165 -18.65 -7.15 -7.23
N ASP A 166 -18.84 -6.16 -8.12
CA ASP A 166 -18.96 -4.76 -7.76
C ASP A 166 -20.15 -4.13 -8.47
N VAL A 167 -20.85 -3.21 -7.80
CA VAL A 167 -22.07 -2.59 -8.31
C VAL A 167 -21.84 -1.70 -9.53
N ASN A 168 -20.61 -1.28 -9.77
CA ASN A 168 -20.22 -0.40 -10.86
C ASN A 168 -19.46 -1.13 -11.98
N GLN A 169 -19.25 -2.46 -11.87
CA GLN A 169 -18.37 -3.19 -12.77
C GLN A 169 -18.99 -4.48 -13.29
N GLU A 170 -18.95 -4.68 -14.63
CA GLU A 170 -19.41 -5.92 -15.28
C GLU A 170 -18.24 -6.77 -15.81
N ILE A 171 -17.11 -6.14 -16.12
CA ILE A 171 -16.00 -6.77 -16.85
C ILE A 171 -14.98 -7.36 -15.89
N TYR A 172 -14.63 -6.59 -14.85
CA TYR A 172 -13.65 -6.96 -13.84
C TYR A 172 -14.23 -6.81 -12.45
N GLY A 173 -13.66 -7.54 -11.51
CA GLY A 173 -13.91 -7.34 -10.09
C GLY A 173 -13.07 -6.20 -9.53
N VAL A 174 -13.52 -5.67 -8.40
CA VAL A 174 -12.81 -4.66 -7.61
C VAL A 174 -12.42 -5.28 -6.27
N PRO A 175 -11.18 -5.10 -5.80
CA PRO A 175 -10.77 -5.70 -4.54
C PRO A 175 -11.58 -5.16 -3.36
N GLU A 176 -12.04 -6.06 -2.51
CA GLU A 176 -12.87 -5.77 -1.32
C GLU A 176 -12.23 -4.76 -0.36
N TRP A 177 -10.90 -4.75 -0.26
CA TRP A 177 -10.15 -3.86 0.61
C TRP A 177 -9.98 -2.43 0.08
N LEU A 178 -10.33 -2.17 -1.17
CA LEU A 178 -10.05 -0.88 -1.83
C LEU A 178 -10.65 0.33 -1.11
N PRO A 179 -11.84 0.28 -0.48
CA PRO A 179 -12.37 1.40 0.30
C PRO A 179 -11.46 1.86 1.44
N ALA A 180 -10.62 0.97 1.98
CA ALA A 180 -9.66 1.31 3.05
C ALA A 180 -8.33 1.88 2.53
N ILE A 181 -8.19 2.14 1.23
CA ILE A 181 -6.93 2.60 0.64
C ILE A 181 -6.41 3.90 1.29
N GLN A 182 -7.30 4.83 1.63
CA GLN A 182 -6.92 6.09 2.27
C GLN A 182 -6.35 5.86 3.68
N SER A 183 -7.00 5.03 4.50
CA SER A 183 -6.49 4.65 5.82
C SER A 183 -5.16 3.90 5.71
N ALA A 184 -5.00 3.07 4.69
CA ALA A 184 -3.75 2.33 4.45
C ALA A 184 -2.60 3.26 4.04
N LEU A 185 -2.84 4.21 3.15
CA LEU A 185 -1.87 5.23 2.75
C LEU A 185 -1.52 6.18 3.90
N LEU A 186 -2.51 6.56 4.72
CA LEU A 186 -2.26 7.34 5.94
C LEU A 186 -1.36 6.59 6.91
N ASN A 187 -1.58 5.30 7.11
CA ASN A 187 -0.73 4.45 7.95
C ASN A 187 0.71 4.37 7.43
N GLU A 188 0.88 4.24 6.12
CA GLU A 188 2.18 4.25 5.45
C GLU A 188 2.87 5.62 5.62
N ALA A 189 2.15 6.73 5.37
CA ALA A 189 2.65 8.09 5.53
C ALA A 189 3.09 8.36 6.97
N ALA A 190 2.31 7.95 7.97
CA ALA A 190 2.67 8.05 9.38
C ALA A 190 3.95 7.27 9.70
N THR A 191 4.14 6.09 9.09
CA THR A 191 5.37 5.30 9.24
C THR A 191 6.57 6.01 8.61
N LYS A 192 6.42 6.55 7.40
CA LYS A 192 7.46 7.32 6.70
C LYS A 192 7.84 8.59 7.47
N PHE A 193 6.83 9.31 7.98
CA PHE A 193 7.05 10.49 8.81
C PHE A 193 7.84 10.13 10.07
N ARG A 194 7.41 9.11 10.80
CA ARG A 194 8.12 8.65 12.01
C ARG A 194 9.57 8.26 11.72
N LEU A 195 9.83 7.57 10.62
CA LEU A 195 11.18 7.22 10.20
C LEU A 195 12.02 8.47 9.93
N ARG A 196 11.46 9.46 9.24
CA ARG A 196 12.13 10.75 8.98
C ARG A 196 12.39 11.51 10.27
N TYR A 197 11.41 11.56 11.16
CA TYR A 197 11.53 12.21 12.47
C TYR A 197 12.70 11.63 13.28
N TYR A 198 12.80 10.29 13.38
CA TYR A 198 13.92 9.65 14.06
C TYR A 198 15.27 9.85 13.34
N ARG A 199 15.28 9.83 12.02
CA ARG A 199 16.49 10.13 11.24
C ARG A 199 16.98 11.56 11.42
N ASN A 200 16.10 12.48 11.70
CA ASN A 200 16.44 13.89 12.00
C ASN A 200 16.78 14.13 13.48
N GLY A 201 17.05 13.12 14.26
CA GLY A 201 17.37 13.28 15.68
C GLY A 201 16.16 13.62 16.56
N SER A 202 14.97 13.13 16.17
CA SER A 202 13.70 13.34 16.91
C SER A 202 13.23 14.79 16.95
N HIS A 203 13.48 15.56 15.87
CA HIS A 203 12.95 16.91 15.69
C HIS A 203 12.06 17.01 14.46
N ALA A 204 10.95 17.73 14.58
CA ALA A 204 10.13 18.11 13.43
C ALA A 204 10.80 19.21 12.57
N GLY A 205 11.82 19.83 13.13
CA GLY A 205 12.55 20.97 12.57
C GLY A 205 12.61 22.14 13.56
N TYR A 206 13.39 23.12 13.22
CA TYR A 206 13.44 24.38 13.97
C TYR A 206 13.67 25.54 13.02
N ILE A 207 13.21 26.71 13.44
CA ILE A 207 13.52 27.98 12.80
C ILE A 207 14.70 28.58 13.54
N MET A 208 15.83 28.76 12.86
CA MET A 208 16.95 29.52 13.41
C MET A 208 16.75 30.99 13.08
N TYR A 209 16.59 31.78 14.10
CA TYR A 209 16.41 33.21 13.97
C TYR A 209 17.70 33.92 14.38
N LEU A 210 18.31 34.64 13.43
CA LEU A 210 19.56 35.36 13.60
C LEU A 210 19.26 36.87 13.64
N THR A 211 19.62 37.52 14.73
CA THR A 211 19.41 38.97 14.92
C THR A 211 20.71 39.76 15.06
N ASP A 212 21.85 39.08 15.00
CA ASP A 212 23.14 39.76 15.13
C ASP A 212 23.55 40.42 13.81
N ALA A 213 23.68 41.75 13.82
CA ALA A 213 24.09 42.55 12.66
C ALA A 213 25.57 42.35 12.26
N ASN A 214 26.36 41.67 13.08
CA ASN A 214 27.79 41.46 12.84
C ASN A 214 28.09 40.15 12.13
N ILE A 215 27.07 39.31 11.84
CA ILE A 215 27.22 38.05 11.12
C ILE A 215 27.28 38.37 9.62
N ASN A 216 28.39 38.00 8.98
CA ASN A 216 28.55 38.16 7.53
C ASN A 216 27.94 36.95 6.76
N GLU A 217 27.78 37.06 5.43
CA GLU A 217 27.21 36.00 4.59
C GLU A 217 28.01 34.67 4.64
N ALA A 218 29.34 34.75 4.74
CA ALA A 218 30.20 33.56 4.81
C ALA A 218 30.01 32.80 6.12
N ASP A 219 29.76 33.52 7.23
CA ASP A 219 29.44 32.88 8.52
C ASP A 219 28.09 32.18 8.50
N ILE A 220 27.10 32.76 7.81
CA ILE A 220 25.77 32.15 7.62
C ILE A 220 25.91 30.86 6.81
N ASP A 221 26.68 30.86 5.73
CA ASP A 221 26.89 29.67 4.87
C ASP A 221 27.63 28.57 5.65
N THR A 222 28.65 28.93 6.41
CA THR A 222 29.39 28.00 7.28
C THR A 222 28.48 27.39 8.35
N LEU A 223 27.64 28.19 8.98
CA LEU A 223 26.68 27.72 9.97
C LEU A 223 25.65 26.77 9.35
N GLN A 224 25.19 27.09 8.14
CA GLN A 224 24.28 26.27 7.38
C GLN A 224 24.87 24.89 7.02
N GLU A 225 26.14 24.83 6.60
CA GLU A 225 26.85 23.59 6.33
C GLU A 225 27.04 22.76 7.60
N GLN A 226 27.45 23.37 8.71
CA GLN A 226 27.61 22.66 9.97
C GLN A 226 26.29 22.07 10.47
N LEU A 227 25.18 22.81 10.32
CA LEU A 227 23.84 22.32 10.63
C LEU A 227 23.39 21.16 9.72
N LYS A 228 23.76 21.18 8.44
CA LYS A 228 23.51 20.06 7.54
C LYS A 228 24.29 18.82 7.97
N LEU A 229 25.55 18.97 8.35
CA LEU A 229 26.43 17.89 8.79
C LEU A 229 26.05 17.30 10.16
N SER A 230 25.36 18.07 11.00
CA SER A 230 24.92 17.61 12.33
C SER A 230 23.64 16.77 12.29
N LYS A 231 22.96 16.68 11.13
CA LYS A 231 21.71 15.94 10.98
C LYS A 231 21.96 14.44 10.71
N GLY A 232 21.11 13.59 11.27
CA GLY A 232 21.04 12.15 10.98
C GLY A 232 21.36 11.25 12.18
N PRO A 233 20.96 9.95 12.12
CA PRO A 233 21.23 8.96 13.16
C PRO A 233 22.74 8.77 13.31
N GLY A 234 23.23 8.91 14.53
CA GLY A 234 24.66 8.79 14.85
C GLY A 234 25.45 10.09 14.74
N ASN A 235 24.87 11.17 14.22
CA ASN A 235 25.50 12.49 14.13
C ASN A 235 25.02 13.40 15.28
N PHE A 236 24.98 12.91 16.50
CA PHE A 236 24.75 13.74 17.71
C PHE A 236 26.00 14.60 17.99
N ARG A 237 26.29 15.53 17.08
CA ARG A 237 27.37 16.48 17.28
C ARG A 237 26.82 17.72 17.95
N ASN A 238 27.40 18.07 19.09
CA ASN A 238 27.16 19.38 19.72
C ASN A 238 27.71 20.45 18.82
N LEU A 239 26.85 21.39 18.39
CA LEU A 239 27.29 22.55 17.64
C LEU A 239 27.86 23.55 18.64
N LEU A 240 29.18 23.83 18.59
CA LEU A 240 29.80 24.91 19.32
C LEU A 240 29.86 26.13 18.41
N LEU A 241 29.14 27.17 18.77
CA LEU A 241 29.24 28.48 18.14
C LEU A 241 29.98 29.40 19.10
N TYR A 242 31.15 29.92 18.67
CA TYR A 242 31.91 30.91 19.41
C TYR A 242 31.77 32.26 18.73
N ALA A 243 31.08 33.18 19.36
CA ALA A 243 30.88 34.55 18.87
C ALA A 243 31.31 35.55 19.97
N PRO A 244 32.60 35.95 20.01
CA PRO A 244 33.15 36.77 21.14
C PRO A 244 32.51 38.14 21.29
N ASN A 245 31.88 38.68 20.23
CA ASN A 245 31.19 39.98 20.24
C ASN A 245 29.68 39.82 19.98
N GLY A 246 29.13 38.61 20.08
CA GLY A 246 27.71 38.32 19.83
C GLY A 246 26.81 38.94 20.91
N LYS A 247 25.63 39.37 20.53
CA LYS A 247 24.62 39.83 21.48
C LYS A 247 24.00 38.63 22.21
N PRO A 248 23.71 38.73 23.53
CA PRO A 248 22.83 37.79 24.19
C PRO A 248 21.53 37.66 23.37
N ASP A 249 21.05 36.50 23.07
CA ASP A 249 19.89 36.26 22.21
C ASP A 249 20.07 36.55 20.71
N GLY A 250 21.27 36.73 20.21
CA GLY A 250 21.55 36.94 18.77
C GLY A 250 21.17 35.75 17.88
N ILE A 251 21.09 34.57 18.47
CA ILE A 251 20.65 33.32 17.80
C ILE A 251 19.57 32.67 18.65
N LYS A 252 18.39 32.44 18.07
CA LYS A 252 17.30 31.73 18.72
C LYS A 252 16.88 30.53 17.85
N LEU A 253 16.81 29.36 18.46
CA LEU A 253 16.24 28.17 17.87
C LEU A 253 14.79 28.06 18.33
N LEU A 254 13.85 28.26 17.42
CA LEU A 254 12.42 28.11 17.68
C LEU A 254 12.02 26.74 17.19
N PRO A 255 11.71 25.76 18.07
CA PRO A 255 11.25 24.46 17.64
C PRO A 255 9.91 24.60 16.90
N ILE A 256 9.79 23.97 15.73
CA ILE A 256 8.52 23.83 15.06
C ILE A 256 7.75 22.78 15.86
N SER A 257 6.86 23.27 16.71
CA SER A 257 5.91 22.57 17.58
C SER A 257 6.12 21.04 17.72
N GLU A 258 6.69 20.61 18.83
CA GLU A 258 6.79 19.18 19.22
C GLU A 258 5.52 18.66 19.89
N VAL A 259 4.46 19.47 19.93
CA VAL A 259 3.27 19.18 20.72
C VAL A 259 2.51 18.00 20.13
N ALA A 260 2.29 17.00 20.95
CA ALA A 260 1.41 15.85 20.75
C ALA A 260 1.84 14.78 19.72
N ALA A 261 2.99 14.90 19.06
CA ALA A 261 3.37 14.01 17.96
C ALA A 261 3.44 12.53 18.34
N LYS A 262 3.83 12.17 19.56
CA LYS A 262 3.97 10.74 19.95
C LYS A 262 2.64 10.04 20.07
N ASP A 263 1.69 10.61 20.78
CA ASP A 263 0.40 9.96 21.05
C ASP A 263 -0.51 9.99 19.82
N GLU A 264 -0.47 11.05 19.02
CA GLU A 264 -1.21 11.14 17.75
C GLU A 264 -0.73 10.10 16.75
N PHE A 265 0.57 9.85 16.62
CA PHE A 265 1.07 8.82 15.69
C PHE A 265 0.65 7.41 16.09
N PHE A 266 0.62 7.10 17.38
CA PHE A 266 0.12 5.82 17.86
C PHE A 266 -1.37 5.67 17.56
N ASN A 267 -2.16 6.71 17.80
CA ASN A 267 -3.58 6.72 17.54
C ASN A 267 -3.89 6.59 16.04
N ILE A 268 -3.24 7.37 15.18
CA ILE A 268 -3.38 7.26 13.72
C ILE A 268 -3.06 5.85 13.25
N LYS A 269 -1.97 5.25 13.75
CA LYS A 269 -1.59 3.89 13.37
C LYS A 269 -2.57 2.84 13.87
N ALA A 270 -3.12 2.99 15.06
CA ALA A 270 -4.09 2.06 15.62
C ALA A 270 -5.43 2.14 14.86
N VAL A 271 -5.98 3.35 14.70
CA VAL A 271 -7.25 3.55 13.99
C VAL A 271 -7.15 3.11 12.54
N SER A 272 -6.13 3.57 11.83
CA SER A 272 -5.95 3.20 10.42
C SER A 272 -5.64 1.72 10.21
N ARG A 273 -5.04 1.03 11.19
CA ARG A 273 -4.94 -0.43 11.20
C ARG A 273 -6.32 -1.07 11.31
N ASP A 274 -7.12 -0.62 12.25
CA ASP A 274 -8.43 -1.20 12.52
C ASP A 274 -9.39 -1.01 11.32
N ASP A 275 -9.34 0.13 10.64
CA ASP A 275 -10.04 0.37 9.38
C ASP A 275 -9.63 -0.63 8.29
N GLN A 276 -8.33 -0.88 8.13
CA GLN A 276 -7.81 -1.83 7.16
C GLN A 276 -8.25 -3.27 7.44
N LEU A 277 -8.21 -3.67 8.72
CA LEU A 277 -8.65 -5.00 9.13
C LEU A 277 -10.15 -5.17 9.00
N ALA A 278 -10.93 -4.13 9.32
CA ALA A 278 -12.38 -4.11 9.14
C ALA A 278 -12.76 -4.24 7.65
N ALA A 279 -12.08 -3.52 6.76
CA ALA A 279 -12.28 -3.64 5.31
C ALA A 279 -11.93 -5.03 4.77
N CYS A 280 -10.90 -5.68 5.33
CA CYS A 280 -10.56 -7.07 5.01
C CYS A 280 -11.42 -8.09 5.77
N ARG A 281 -12.30 -7.66 6.69
CA ARG A 281 -13.14 -8.50 7.56
C ARG A 281 -12.36 -9.54 8.36
N VAL A 282 -11.11 -9.23 8.75
CA VAL A 282 -10.26 -10.11 9.53
C VAL A 282 -10.18 -9.64 10.97
N PRO A 283 -10.62 -10.44 11.95
CA PRO A 283 -10.49 -10.11 13.35
C PRO A 283 -9.00 -9.92 13.75
N PRO A 284 -8.64 -8.83 14.46
CA PRO A 284 -7.26 -8.53 14.82
C PRO A 284 -6.55 -9.67 15.59
N ASN A 285 -7.26 -10.34 16.48
CA ASN A 285 -6.75 -11.42 17.28
C ASN A 285 -6.34 -12.67 16.47
N LEU A 286 -6.93 -12.88 15.27
CA LEU A 286 -6.54 -13.99 14.38
C LEU A 286 -5.21 -13.77 13.66
N ILE A 287 -4.70 -12.55 13.65
CA ILE A 287 -3.40 -12.20 13.06
C ILE A 287 -2.38 -11.76 14.12
N GLY A 288 -2.63 -12.11 15.39
CA GLY A 288 -1.70 -11.87 16.51
C GLY A 288 -1.69 -10.43 17.02
N ILE A 289 -2.70 -9.62 16.70
CA ILE A 289 -2.86 -8.28 17.26
C ILE A 289 -3.76 -8.34 18.48
N VAL A 290 -3.23 -7.95 19.64
CA VAL A 290 -4.01 -7.84 20.87
C VAL A 290 -4.79 -6.54 20.84
N PRO A 291 -6.14 -6.57 20.87
CA PRO A 291 -6.94 -5.36 20.96
C PRO A 291 -6.68 -4.62 22.27
N THR A 292 -6.58 -3.30 22.21
CA THR A 292 -6.35 -2.45 23.40
C THR A 292 -7.52 -2.49 24.40
N ASN A 293 -8.72 -2.84 23.93
CA ASN A 293 -9.93 -2.97 24.74
C ASN A 293 -10.50 -4.38 24.57
N SER A 294 -10.02 -5.33 25.36
CA SER A 294 -10.41 -6.74 25.26
C SER A 294 -11.73 -7.11 25.93
N SER A 295 -12.43 -6.16 26.53
CA SER A 295 -13.59 -6.43 27.42
C SER A 295 -14.90 -6.84 26.73
N GLY A 296 -14.92 -7.14 25.42
CA GLY A 296 -16.18 -7.50 24.75
C GLY A 296 -16.10 -8.48 23.59
N PHE A 297 -14.93 -8.95 23.18
CA PHE A 297 -14.79 -9.69 21.93
C PHE A 297 -14.79 -11.23 22.03
N GLY A 298 -15.20 -11.82 23.15
CA GLY A 298 -15.26 -13.27 23.29
C GLY A 298 -13.88 -13.96 23.25
N SER A 299 -13.89 -15.28 23.16
CA SER A 299 -12.65 -16.05 23.01
C SER A 299 -12.12 -15.97 21.58
N ILE A 300 -10.80 -16.18 21.39
CA ILE A 300 -10.19 -16.30 20.04
C ILE A 300 -10.88 -17.40 19.26
N SER A 301 -11.30 -18.48 19.91
CA SER A 301 -12.05 -19.58 19.31
C SER A 301 -13.40 -19.11 18.72
N ASP A 302 -14.15 -18.27 19.44
CA ASP A 302 -15.43 -17.79 18.96
C ASP A 302 -15.27 -16.81 17.77
N ALA A 303 -14.29 -15.92 17.87
CA ALA A 303 -13.94 -15.04 16.75
C ALA A 303 -13.59 -15.84 15.49
N ALA A 304 -12.83 -16.90 15.65
CA ALA A 304 -12.43 -17.76 14.55
C ALA A 304 -13.61 -18.57 13.96
N LYS A 305 -14.56 -19.04 14.79
CA LYS A 305 -15.78 -19.71 14.30
C LYS A 305 -16.65 -18.75 13.47
N VAL A 306 -16.84 -17.51 13.96
CA VAL A 306 -17.60 -16.48 13.25
C VAL A 306 -16.90 -16.13 11.93
N PHE A 307 -15.59 -15.95 11.95
CA PHE A 307 -14.80 -15.70 10.77
C PHE A 307 -14.87 -16.85 9.75
N ALA A 308 -14.76 -18.09 10.23
CA ALA A 308 -14.90 -19.27 9.36
C ALA A 308 -16.25 -19.32 8.65
N ARG A 309 -17.33 -19.06 9.41
CA ARG A 309 -18.70 -19.09 8.86
C ARG A 309 -18.96 -17.94 7.89
N ASN A 310 -18.55 -16.72 8.24
CA ASN A 310 -18.96 -15.53 7.51
C ASN A 310 -18.01 -15.13 6.38
N GLU A 311 -16.75 -15.57 6.43
CA GLU A 311 -15.73 -15.18 5.46
C GLU A 311 -15.11 -16.37 4.73
N VAL A 312 -14.62 -17.38 5.47
CA VAL A 312 -13.91 -18.50 4.85
C VAL A 312 -14.85 -19.32 3.98
N ARG A 313 -16.01 -19.71 4.50
CA ARG A 313 -16.97 -20.53 3.79
C ARG A 313 -17.52 -19.86 2.53
N PRO A 314 -17.99 -18.60 2.56
CA PRO A 314 -18.41 -17.90 1.33
C PRO A 314 -17.31 -17.80 0.28
N LEU A 315 -16.05 -17.62 0.68
CA LEU A 315 -14.92 -17.65 -0.24
C LEU A 315 -14.70 -19.03 -0.84
N GLN A 316 -14.78 -20.11 -0.04
CA GLN A 316 -14.71 -21.48 -0.54
C GLN A 316 -15.81 -21.74 -1.59
N ASP A 317 -17.04 -21.31 -1.30
CA ASP A 317 -18.19 -21.48 -2.23
C ASP A 317 -17.96 -20.75 -3.57
N ARG A 318 -17.29 -19.58 -3.56
CA ARG A 318 -16.90 -18.89 -4.79
C ARG A 318 -15.90 -19.69 -5.62
N PHE A 319 -14.90 -20.29 -5.01
CA PHE A 319 -13.92 -21.12 -5.72
C PHE A 319 -14.52 -22.42 -6.24
N LEU A 320 -15.57 -22.96 -5.62
CA LEU A 320 -16.27 -24.15 -6.12
C LEU A 320 -16.91 -23.94 -7.51
N GLN A 321 -17.18 -22.72 -7.94
CA GLN A 321 -17.65 -22.40 -9.30
C GLN A 321 -16.68 -22.90 -10.39
N ILE A 322 -15.42 -23.14 -10.05
CA ILE A 322 -14.45 -23.73 -10.97
C ILE A 322 -14.84 -25.17 -11.33
N ASN A 323 -15.45 -25.91 -10.41
CA ASN A 323 -15.95 -27.26 -10.68
C ASN A 323 -17.08 -27.23 -11.72
N ASP A 324 -18.00 -26.26 -11.63
CA ASP A 324 -19.08 -26.10 -12.59
C ASP A 324 -18.52 -25.78 -14.00
N TRP A 325 -17.51 -24.93 -14.08
CA TRP A 325 -16.85 -24.64 -15.35
C TRP A 325 -16.11 -25.83 -15.93
N LEU A 326 -15.52 -26.69 -15.09
CA LEU A 326 -14.80 -27.88 -15.52
C LEU A 326 -15.74 -29.03 -15.88
N GLY A 327 -16.89 -29.12 -15.20
CA GLY A 327 -17.81 -30.25 -15.25
C GLY A 327 -17.35 -31.46 -14.42
N GLU A 328 -16.33 -31.26 -13.54
CA GLU A 328 -15.80 -32.29 -12.64
C GLU A 328 -15.30 -31.65 -11.31
N PRO A 329 -15.34 -32.39 -10.19
CA PRO A 329 -14.96 -31.88 -8.88
C PRO A 329 -13.42 -31.85 -8.72
N VAL A 330 -12.80 -30.76 -9.10
CA VAL A 330 -11.34 -30.53 -8.95
C VAL A 330 -11.03 -29.77 -7.67
N ILE A 331 -11.93 -28.91 -7.21
CA ILE A 331 -11.78 -28.17 -5.96
C ILE A 331 -12.67 -28.77 -4.89
N ALA A 332 -12.05 -29.16 -3.79
CA ALA A 332 -12.72 -29.59 -2.58
C ALA A 332 -12.00 -28.97 -1.36
N PHE A 333 -12.76 -28.74 -0.30
CA PHE A 333 -12.24 -28.18 0.94
C PHE A 333 -12.57 -29.11 2.11
N GLU A 334 -11.61 -29.23 3.03
CA GLU A 334 -11.85 -29.70 4.38
C GLU A 334 -12.39 -28.57 5.23
N GLY A 335 -13.12 -28.90 6.30
CA GLY A 335 -13.60 -27.89 7.24
C GLY A 335 -12.42 -27.12 7.89
N TYR A 336 -12.59 -25.83 8.07
CA TYR A 336 -11.68 -25.05 8.91
C TYR A 336 -12.04 -25.37 10.38
N GLU A 337 -11.43 -26.42 10.91
CA GLU A 337 -11.52 -26.78 12.32
C GLU A 337 -10.38 -26.10 13.06
N ILE A 338 -10.75 -25.25 14.03
CA ILE A 338 -9.81 -24.89 15.07
C ILE A 338 -9.80 -26.10 15.99
N ALA A 339 -8.81 -26.96 15.81
CA ALA A 339 -8.51 -27.97 16.81
C ALA A 339 -8.44 -27.22 18.15
N ALA A 340 -9.27 -27.60 19.10
CA ALA A 340 -9.11 -27.12 20.45
C ALA A 340 -7.64 -27.37 20.77
N LEU A 341 -6.89 -26.31 21.08
CA LEU A 341 -5.61 -26.47 21.75
C LEU A 341 -5.99 -27.07 23.08
N ASP A 342 -5.96 -28.40 23.15
CA ASP A 342 -6.13 -29.09 24.41
C ASP A 342 -5.07 -28.55 25.35
N PRO A 343 -5.47 -27.98 26.48
CA PRO A 343 -4.52 -27.62 27.49
C PRO A 343 -4.05 -28.95 28.14
N ASN A 344 -2.91 -29.50 27.67
CA ASN A 344 -2.13 -30.44 28.44
C ASN A 344 -1.16 -29.68 29.33
#